data_3c4e9786d9c2176fec0752112d6d7107
#
_entry.id   3c4e9786d9c2176fec0752112d6d7107
#
_cell.length_a   1.000
_cell.length_b   1.000
_cell.length_c   1.000
_cell.angle_alpha   90.00
_cell.angle_beta   90.00
_cell.angle_gamma   90.00
#
_symmetry.space_group_name_H-M   'P 1'
#
loop_
_entity.id
_entity.type
_entity.pdbx_description
1 polymer ?
#
loop_
_entity_poly.entity_id
_entity_poly.type
_entity_poly.pdbx_seq_one_letter_code
_entity_poly.pdbx_strand_id
1 'polypeptide(L)'
;MTMAACGSVTAATLGLPTSSAFPTEKSVLPKAMFAPKTGAPLSAKTKQHLVHAVTSITLLALLRPSNTGLEASARMPEVLVLGIRLADGVYDTPDDVIELIASQRKSGIVFAVVRDMPHEGMTREECQFVVRRAIPGRAGHTPTFRVFHGPWEPSGETFLDVNGATMDELWASFCSQTILGSVDCNDLDARIAREEHIRELEATVAKLSADHARAKNPNQRNEIYAKLHKAKNELATLTQ
;
A
#
# COMPACT_ATOMS: atom_id res chain seq x y z
N MET A 1 2.79 -22.19 -20.72
CA MET A 1 1.60 -21.56 -20.12
C MET A 1 1.90 -20.07 -19.96
N THR A 2 1.01 -19.23 -20.45
CA THR A 2 1.14 -17.77 -20.30
C THR A 2 0.79 -17.42 -18.84
N MET A 3 1.59 -16.55 -18.22
CA MET A 3 1.40 -16.13 -16.83
C MET A 3 0.50 -14.90 -16.75
N ALA A 4 -0.19 -14.74 -15.62
CA ALA A 4 -1.07 -13.61 -15.35
C ALA A 4 -0.31 -12.29 -15.37
N ALA A 5 -0.94 -11.27 -15.93
CA ALA A 5 -0.38 -9.91 -16.05
C ALA A 5 -1.45 -8.86 -15.73
N CYS A 6 -1.00 -7.73 -15.19
CA CYS A 6 -1.76 -6.49 -15.02
C CYS A 6 -0.96 -5.36 -15.69
N GLY A 7 -1.29 -5.01 -16.92
CA GLY A 7 -0.40 -4.24 -17.78
C GLY A 7 0.90 -5.02 -18.03
N SER A 8 2.06 -4.39 -17.85
CA SER A 8 3.37 -5.04 -17.92
C SER A 8 3.76 -5.79 -16.64
N VAL A 9 3.00 -5.62 -15.55
CA VAL A 9 3.29 -6.20 -14.25
C VAL A 9 2.87 -7.67 -14.19
N THR A 10 3.82 -8.55 -13.87
CA THR A 10 3.65 -10.00 -13.73
C THR A 10 4.34 -10.47 -12.43
N ALA A 11 4.11 -11.70 -11.99
CA ALA A 11 4.87 -12.26 -10.87
C ALA A 11 6.40 -12.21 -11.13
N ALA A 12 6.83 -12.45 -12.35
CA ALA A 12 8.25 -12.45 -12.72
C ALA A 12 8.87 -11.03 -12.68
N THR A 13 8.17 -10.03 -13.23
CA THR A 13 8.66 -8.63 -13.19
C THR A 13 8.68 -8.09 -11.77
N LEU A 14 7.82 -8.61 -10.88
CA LEU A 14 7.83 -8.29 -9.45
C LEU A 14 8.90 -9.06 -8.65
N GLY A 15 9.77 -9.87 -9.25
CA GLY A 15 10.78 -10.63 -8.54
C GLY A 15 10.26 -11.85 -7.77
N LEU A 16 9.00 -12.24 -7.97
CA LEU A 16 8.38 -13.35 -7.24
C LEU A 16 8.75 -14.71 -7.86
N PRO A 17 8.81 -15.80 -7.05
CA PRO A 17 9.09 -17.13 -7.55
C PRO A 17 8.10 -17.53 -8.67
N THR A 18 8.62 -18.10 -9.77
CA THR A 18 7.79 -18.59 -10.88
C THR A 18 6.76 -19.62 -10.47
N SER A 19 7.07 -20.41 -9.43
CA SER A 19 6.16 -21.39 -8.81
C SER A 19 4.95 -20.75 -8.11
N SER A 20 5.02 -19.47 -7.79
CA SER A 20 3.90 -18.72 -7.19
C SER A 20 3.02 -18.03 -8.24
N ALA A 21 3.49 -17.88 -9.48
CA ALA A 21 2.80 -17.20 -10.55
C ALA A 21 1.49 -17.91 -10.93
N PHE A 22 0.45 -17.11 -11.15
CA PHE A 22 -0.86 -17.65 -11.50
C PHE A 22 -1.03 -17.74 -13.03
N PRO A 23 -1.68 -18.80 -13.56
CA PRO A 23 -1.89 -18.94 -15.00
C PRO A 23 -2.95 -17.94 -15.50
N THR A 24 -2.75 -17.36 -16.68
CA THR A 24 -3.63 -16.34 -17.28
C THR A 24 -5.09 -16.74 -17.33
N GLU A 25 -5.38 -17.99 -17.70
CA GLU A 25 -6.75 -18.48 -17.93
C GLU A 25 -7.68 -18.38 -16.70
N LYS A 26 -7.11 -18.34 -15.50
CA LYS A 26 -7.86 -18.32 -14.22
C LYS A 26 -7.55 -17.10 -13.36
N SER A 27 -6.79 -16.15 -13.89
CA SER A 27 -6.24 -15.04 -13.11
C SER A 27 -7.19 -13.86 -12.97
N VAL A 28 -8.04 -13.60 -13.95
CA VAL A 28 -8.97 -12.47 -13.91
C VAL A 28 -10.10 -12.75 -12.92
N LEU A 29 -10.20 -11.88 -11.91
CA LEU A 29 -11.23 -11.99 -10.88
C LEU A 29 -12.42 -11.11 -11.24
N PRO A 30 -13.64 -11.69 -11.39
CA PRO A 30 -14.82 -10.89 -11.66
C PRO A 30 -15.10 -9.91 -10.52
N LYS A 31 -15.35 -8.65 -10.84
CA LYS A 31 -15.69 -7.61 -9.84
C LYS A 31 -16.91 -8.00 -8.98
N ALA A 32 -17.86 -8.73 -9.54
CA ALA A 32 -19.03 -9.24 -8.83
C ALA A 32 -18.69 -10.19 -7.68
N MET A 33 -17.51 -10.84 -7.71
CA MET A 33 -17.03 -11.71 -6.65
C MET A 33 -16.83 -10.96 -5.31
N PHE A 34 -16.57 -9.65 -5.38
CA PHE A 34 -16.33 -8.79 -4.22
C PHE A 34 -17.59 -8.10 -3.71
N ALA A 35 -18.74 -8.30 -4.36
CA ALA A 35 -20.01 -7.83 -3.82
C ALA A 35 -20.33 -8.58 -2.52
N PRO A 36 -20.76 -7.89 -1.44
CA PRO A 36 -21.13 -8.55 -0.18
C PRO A 36 -22.25 -9.54 -0.42
N LYS A 37 -22.05 -10.78 0.03
CA LYS A 37 -23.08 -11.83 -0.06
C LYS A 37 -24.09 -11.75 1.07
N THR A 38 -23.70 -11.13 2.20
CA THR A 38 -24.48 -10.93 3.41
C THR A 38 -24.08 -9.60 4.05
N GLY A 39 -25.02 -8.94 4.72
CA GLY A 39 -24.76 -7.67 5.42
C GLY A 39 -25.24 -6.43 4.66
N ALA A 40 -24.70 -5.28 5.00
CA ALA A 40 -25.08 -4.01 4.37
C ALA A 40 -24.60 -3.97 2.91
N PRO A 41 -25.40 -3.40 2.00
CA PRO A 41 -24.99 -3.20 0.61
C PRO A 41 -23.78 -2.27 0.54
N LEU A 42 -22.98 -2.40 -0.53
CA LEU A 42 -21.88 -1.47 -0.80
C LEU A 42 -22.40 -0.03 -0.85
N SER A 43 -21.59 0.90 -0.32
CA SER A 43 -21.87 2.32 -0.51
C SER A 43 -21.93 2.66 -2.00
N ALA A 44 -22.73 3.65 -2.38
CA ALA A 44 -22.82 4.10 -3.77
C ALA A 44 -21.42 4.49 -4.31
N LYS A 45 -20.60 5.12 -3.48
CA LYS A 45 -19.22 5.51 -3.79
C LYS A 45 -18.36 4.28 -4.10
N THR A 46 -18.32 3.28 -3.21
CA THR A 46 -17.51 2.07 -3.40
C THR A 46 -17.95 1.28 -4.62
N LYS A 47 -19.27 1.20 -4.86
CA LYS A 47 -19.79 0.58 -6.07
C LYS A 47 -19.34 1.33 -7.33
N GLN A 48 -19.39 2.64 -7.32
CA GLN A 48 -18.94 3.49 -8.42
C GLN A 48 -17.43 3.30 -8.67
N HIS A 49 -16.61 3.33 -7.63
CA HIS A 49 -15.17 3.11 -7.75
C HIS A 49 -14.85 1.71 -8.30
N LEU A 50 -15.47 0.66 -7.76
CA LEU A 50 -15.25 -0.71 -8.24
C LEU A 50 -15.63 -0.89 -9.71
N VAL A 51 -16.70 -0.23 -10.17
CA VAL A 51 -17.19 -0.36 -11.55
C VAL A 51 -16.40 0.52 -12.52
N HIS A 52 -16.15 1.78 -12.16
CA HIS A 52 -15.65 2.80 -13.08
C HIS A 52 -14.19 3.19 -12.87
N ALA A 53 -13.65 3.11 -11.64
CA ALA A 53 -12.25 3.46 -11.38
C ALA A 53 -11.31 2.27 -11.59
N VAL A 54 -11.79 1.05 -11.50
CA VAL A 54 -11.00 -0.18 -11.71
C VAL A 54 -11.40 -0.82 -13.04
N THR A 55 -10.45 -1.09 -13.92
CA THR A 55 -10.70 -1.81 -15.19
C THR A 55 -10.72 -3.32 -14.97
N SER A 56 -9.68 -3.84 -14.29
CA SER A 56 -9.56 -5.28 -14.03
C SER A 56 -8.90 -5.55 -12.68
N ILE A 57 -9.17 -6.73 -12.14
CA ILE A 57 -8.52 -7.28 -10.96
C ILE A 57 -7.96 -8.64 -11.35
N THR A 58 -6.65 -8.83 -11.16
CA THR A 58 -5.93 -10.01 -11.64
C THR A 58 -5.15 -10.65 -10.50
N LEU A 59 -5.28 -11.93 -10.26
CA LEU A 59 -4.42 -12.67 -9.34
C LEU A 59 -3.08 -12.94 -10.03
N LEU A 60 -2.04 -12.21 -9.65
CA LEU A 60 -0.71 -12.32 -10.24
C LEU A 60 0.09 -13.47 -9.63
N ALA A 61 0.06 -13.59 -8.30
CA ALA A 61 0.79 -14.63 -7.57
C ALA A 61 0.06 -15.06 -6.31
N LEU A 62 0.34 -16.31 -5.92
CA LEU A 62 -0.13 -16.92 -4.68
C LEU A 62 1.07 -17.58 -3.98
N LEU A 63 1.56 -16.93 -2.92
CA LEU A 63 2.69 -17.39 -2.14
C LEU A 63 2.20 -18.27 -0.98
N ARG A 64 2.79 -19.46 -0.85
CA ARG A 64 2.51 -20.46 0.18
C ARG A 64 3.80 -21.12 0.64
N PRO A 65 3.83 -21.79 1.78
CA PRO A 65 5.00 -22.55 2.21
C PRO A 65 5.54 -23.49 1.14
N SER A 66 4.64 -24.14 0.38
CA SER A 66 5.00 -25.13 -0.65
C SER A 66 5.73 -24.55 -1.87
N ASN A 67 5.64 -23.25 -2.14
CA ASN A 67 6.27 -22.60 -3.29
C ASN A 67 7.27 -21.49 -2.93
N THR A 68 7.37 -21.13 -1.65
CA THR A 68 8.36 -20.16 -1.15
C THR A 68 9.48 -20.86 -0.36
N GLY A 69 9.25 -22.07 0.13
CA GLY A 69 10.17 -22.76 1.03
C GLY A 69 10.17 -22.24 2.47
N LEU A 70 9.25 -21.31 2.79
CA LEU A 70 9.14 -20.72 4.12
C LEU A 70 8.31 -21.61 5.06
N GLU A 71 8.51 -21.45 6.36
CA GLU A 71 7.73 -22.18 7.36
C GLU A 71 6.26 -21.71 7.36
N ALA A 72 5.36 -22.67 7.54
CA ALA A 72 3.93 -22.41 7.62
C ALA A 72 3.58 -21.63 8.89
N SER A 73 2.61 -20.74 8.78
CA SER A 73 2.03 -20.04 9.92
C SER A 73 0.52 -20.22 9.96
N ALA A 74 -0.03 -20.44 11.16
CA ALA A 74 -1.48 -20.50 11.37
C ALA A 74 -2.14 -19.11 11.20
N ARG A 75 -1.40 -18.02 11.42
CA ARG A 75 -1.89 -16.63 11.28
C ARG A 75 -1.87 -16.19 9.84
N MET A 76 -0.85 -16.61 9.07
CA MET A 76 -0.64 -16.23 7.67
C MET A 76 -0.41 -17.49 6.82
N PRO A 77 -1.47 -18.19 6.40
CA PRO A 77 -1.34 -19.43 5.62
C PRO A 77 -0.86 -19.19 4.19
N GLU A 78 -1.13 -17.99 3.65
CA GLU A 78 -0.79 -17.60 2.28
C GLU A 78 -0.75 -16.08 2.16
N VAL A 79 -0.02 -15.59 1.17
CA VAL A 79 -0.03 -14.19 0.73
C VAL A 79 -0.38 -14.13 -0.75
N LEU A 80 -1.36 -13.28 -1.09
CA LEU A 80 -1.77 -13.04 -2.47
C LEU A 80 -1.12 -11.76 -2.99
N VAL A 81 -0.81 -11.76 -4.30
CA VAL A 81 -0.46 -10.54 -5.02
C VAL A 81 -1.52 -10.31 -6.09
N LEU A 82 -2.28 -9.23 -5.93
CA LEU A 82 -3.37 -8.85 -6.83
C LEU A 82 -2.98 -7.63 -7.66
N GLY A 83 -3.02 -7.76 -8.97
CA GLY A 83 -2.93 -6.62 -9.88
C GLY A 83 -4.29 -5.91 -9.96
N ILE A 84 -4.30 -4.59 -9.78
CA ILE A 84 -5.46 -3.73 -10.03
C ILE A 84 -5.11 -2.75 -11.13
N ARG A 85 -5.77 -2.86 -12.28
CA ARG A 85 -5.64 -1.89 -13.36
C ARG A 85 -6.65 -0.76 -13.13
N LEU A 86 -6.17 0.46 -13.02
CA LEU A 86 -7.03 1.63 -12.98
C LEU A 86 -7.60 1.95 -14.39
N ALA A 87 -8.74 2.60 -14.42
CA ALA A 87 -9.34 3.09 -15.65
C ALA A 87 -8.60 4.34 -16.15
N ASP A 88 -8.71 4.61 -17.44
CA ASP A 88 -8.11 5.80 -18.05
C ASP A 88 -8.60 7.08 -17.37
N GLY A 89 -7.65 7.97 -17.04
CA GLY A 89 -7.93 9.21 -16.32
C GLY A 89 -8.16 9.06 -14.82
N VAL A 90 -8.04 7.86 -14.27
CA VAL A 90 -8.03 7.61 -12.82
C VAL A 90 -6.59 7.49 -12.36
N TYR A 91 -6.17 8.42 -11.51
CA TYR A 91 -4.77 8.53 -11.08
C TYR A 91 -4.51 8.10 -9.64
N ASP A 92 -5.56 8.03 -8.83
CA ASP A 92 -5.46 7.68 -7.42
C ASP A 92 -6.07 6.31 -7.14
N THR A 93 -5.41 5.56 -6.25
CA THR A 93 -5.90 4.26 -5.81
C THR A 93 -7.19 4.43 -4.98
N PRO A 94 -8.30 3.75 -5.32
CA PRO A 94 -9.53 3.82 -4.56
C PRO A 94 -9.45 2.96 -3.28
N ASP A 95 -9.13 3.56 -2.14
CA ASP A 95 -8.96 2.90 -0.83
C ASP A 95 -10.16 2.05 -0.42
N ASP A 96 -11.34 2.50 -0.72
CA ASP A 96 -12.58 1.78 -0.41
C ASP A 96 -12.72 0.47 -1.20
N VAL A 97 -12.11 0.37 -2.39
CA VAL A 97 -12.03 -0.89 -3.15
C VAL A 97 -10.95 -1.80 -2.55
N ILE A 98 -9.80 -1.26 -2.17
CA ILE A 98 -8.75 -2.02 -1.45
C ILE A 98 -9.31 -2.60 -0.16
N GLU A 99 -9.97 -1.78 0.65
CA GLU A 99 -10.61 -2.19 1.90
C GLU A 99 -11.67 -3.28 1.66
N LEU A 100 -12.52 -3.10 0.66
CA LEU A 100 -13.55 -4.06 0.28
C LEU A 100 -12.95 -5.44 -0.04
N ILE A 101 -11.90 -5.48 -0.87
CA ILE A 101 -11.27 -6.74 -1.30
C ILE A 101 -10.53 -7.39 -0.14
N ALA A 102 -9.72 -6.63 0.58
CA ALA A 102 -8.85 -7.14 1.63
C ALA A 102 -9.63 -7.59 2.88
N SER A 103 -10.76 -6.93 3.21
CA SER A 103 -11.58 -7.30 4.37
C SER A 103 -12.30 -8.66 4.24
N GLN A 104 -12.45 -9.17 3.02
CA GLN A 104 -13.13 -10.45 2.77
C GLN A 104 -12.25 -11.67 2.98
N ARG A 105 -10.94 -11.47 3.23
CA ARG A 105 -9.98 -12.56 3.39
C ARG A 105 -9.13 -12.40 4.64
N LYS A 106 -8.70 -13.53 5.20
CA LYS A 106 -7.73 -13.55 6.30
C LYS A 106 -6.28 -13.53 5.82
N SER A 107 -6.07 -13.86 4.55
CA SER A 107 -4.74 -13.86 3.91
C SER A 107 -4.20 -12.45 3.77
N GLY A 108 -2.88 -12.29 3.84
CA GLY A 108 -2.22 -11.06 3.42
C GLY A 108 -2.44 -10.81 1.93
N ILE A 109 -2.69 -9.56 1.55
CA ILE A 109 -2.82 -9.16 0.15
C ILE A 109 -1.94 -7.95 -0.11
N VAL A 110 -1.00 -8.10 -1.05
CA VAL A 110 -0.31 -6.99 -1.68
C VAL A 110 -1.04 -6.66 -2.98
N PHE A 111 -1.46 -5.43 -3.13
CA PHE A 111 -2.03 -4.92 -4.36
C PHE A 111 -0.94 -4.23 -5.18
N ALA A 112 -0.72 -4.68 -6.40
CA ALA A 112 0.05 -3.99 -7.42
C ALA A 112 -0.94 -3.17 -8.26
N VAL A 113 -1.12 -1.90 -7.89
CA VAL A 113 -2.04 -0.99 -8.58
C VAL A 113 -1.31 -0.37 -9.75
N VAL A 114 -1.88 -0.48 -10.95
CA VAL A 114 -1.26 -0.06 -12.20
C VAL A 114 -2.11 1.01 -12.87
N ARG A 115 -1.46 2.11 -13.27
CA ARG A 115 -2.08 3.23 -13.99
C ARG A 115 -1.23 3.68 -15.16
N ASP A 116 -1.85 4.42 -16.07
CA ASP A 116 -1.17 5.15 -17.12
C ASP A 116 -1.07 6.64 -16.77
N MET A 117 0.15 7.19 -16.83
CA MET A 117 0.42 8.59 -16.56
C MET A 117 1.02 9.28 -17.78
N PRO A 118 0.55 10.49 -18.15
CA PRO A 118 1.26 11.32 -19.11
C PRO A 118 2.67 11.66 -18.61
N HIS A 119 3.68 11.40 -19.42
CA HIS A 119 5.07 11.67 -19.10
C HIS A 119 5.83 12.07 -20.36
N GLU A 120 6.33 13.31 -20.43
CA GLU A 120 7.14 13.81 -21.55
C GLU A 120 6.51 13.59 -22.94
N GLY A 121 5.20 13.77 -23.06
CA GLY A 121 4.46 13.60 -24.33
C GLY A 121 4.14 12.15 -24.70
N MET A 122 4.51 11.18 -23.86
CA MET A 122 4.15 9.76 -23.98
C MET A 122 3.31 9.30 -22.79
N THR A 123 2.87 8.06 -22.83
CA THR A 123 2.23 7.41 -21.69
C THR A 123 3.25 6.52 -21.00
N ARG A 124 3.41 6.69 -19.68
CA ARG A 124 4.22 5.83 -18.83
C ARG A 124 3.32 5.01 -17.94
N GLU A 125 3.53 3.70 -17.96
CA GLU A 125 2.86 2.81 -17.01
C GLU A 125 3.58 2.87 -15.66
N GLU A 126 2.81 3.11 -14.60
CA GLU A 126 3.30 3.19 -13.22
C GLU A 126 2.59 2.14 -12.37
N CYS A 127 3.32 1.63 -11.37
CA CYS A 127 2.82 0.69 -10.39
C CYS A 127 3.02 1.25 -8.97
N GLN A 128 2.03 1.02 -8.11
CA GLN A 128 2.08 1.34 -6.68
C GLN A 128 1.73 0.09 -5.89
N PHE A 129 2.56 -0.26 -4.92
CA PHE A 129 2.15 -1.27 -3.95
C PHE A 129 1.23 -0.68 -2.90
N VAL A 130 0.21 -1.44 -2.55
CA VAL A 130 -0.76 -1.07 -1.51
C VAL A 130 -1.04 -2.28 -0.65
N VAL A 131 -1.09 -2.09 0.66
CA VAL A 131 -1.42 -3.15 1.63
C VAL A 131 -2.46 -2.66 2.62
N ARG A 132 -3.31 -3.59 3.10
CA ARG A 132 -4.19 -3.36 4.24
C ARG A 132 -3.68 -4.16 5.42
N ARG A 133 -3.32 -3.50 6.50
CA ARG A 133 -2.85 -4.18 7.71
C ARG A 133 -3.51 -3.65 8.98
N ALA A 134 -3.51 -4.49 10.01
CA ALA A 134 -3.91 -4.05 11.35
C ALA A 134 -2.90 -3.05 11.90
N ILE A 135 -3.40 -2.02 12.57
CA ILE A 135 -2.59 -1.10 13.35
C ILE A 135 -2.63 -1.51 14.83
N PRO A 136 -1.55 -1.26 15.58
CA PRO A 136 -1.51 -1.53 17.01
C PRO A 136 -2.68 -0.85 17.73
N GLY A 137 -3.35 -1.59 18.59
CA GLY A 137 -4.46 -1.11 19.39
C GLY A 137 -4.32 -1.55 20.84
N ARG A 138 -5.23 -1.09 21.70
CA ARG A 138 -5.26 -1.52 23.09
C ARG A 138 -5.62 -3.00 23.18
N ALA A 139 -4.96 -3.73 24.08
CA ALA A 139 -5.27 -5.13 24.35
C ALA A 139 -6.77 -5.32 24.65
N GLY A 140 -7.38 -6.36 24.06
CA GLY A 140 -8.81 -6.66 24.21
C GLY A 140 -9.77 -5.90 23.28
N HIS A 141 -9.27 -4.99 22.46
CA HIS A 141 -10.10 -4.32 21.44
C HIS A 141 -9.98 -5.01 20.06
N THR A 142 -11.04 -4.87 19.27
CA THR A 142 -11.03 -5.36 17.88
C THR A 142 -9.93 -4.62 17.10
N PRO A 143 -9.08 -5.35 16.33
CA PRO A 143 -8.05 -4.72 15.52
C PRO A 143 -8.65 -3.70 14.55
N THR A 144 -8.08 -2.51 14.52
CA THR A 144 -8.37 -1.51 13.49
C THR A 144 -7.44 -1.76 12.31
N PHE A 145 -7.97 -1.70 11.10
CA PHE A 145 -7.19 -1.86 9.88
C PHE A 145 -7.08 -0.53 9.16
N ARG A 146 -5.96 -0.37 8.43
CA ARG A 146 -5.74 0.78 7.58
C ARG A 146 -5.08 0.35 6.26
N VAL A 147 -5.40 1.07 5.21
CA VAL A 147 -4.75 0.97 3.90
C VAL A 147 -3.49 1.83 3.92
N PHE A 148 -2.39 1.28 3.44
CA PHE A 148 -1.10 1.94 3.31
C PHE A 148 -0.64 1.86 1.87
N HIS A 149 -0.04 2.95 1.41
CA HIS A 149 0.44 3.12 0.05
C HIS A 149 1.95 3.27 0.02
N GLY A 150 2.58 2.58 -0.91
CA GLY A 150 3.94 2.88 -1.33
C GLY A 150 3.99 4.05 -2.32
N PRO A 151 5.17 4.41 -2.81
CA PRO A 151 5.31 5.38 -3.90
C PRO A 151 4.76 4.84 -5.22
N TRP A 152 4.42 5.75 -6.14
CA TRP A 152 4.23 5.43 -7.54
C TRP A 152 5.59 5.37 -8.22
N GLU A 153 5.88 4.28 -8.92
CA GLU A 153 7.13 4.05 -9.62
C GLU A 153 6.85 3.52 -11.03
N PRO A 154 7.77 3.68 -11.98
CA PRO A 154 7.67 3.01 -13.27
C PRO A 154 7.45 1.51 -13.08
N SER A 155 6.50 0.91 -13.79
CA SER A 155 6.13 -0.50 -13.59
C SER A 155 7.27 -1.50 -13.79
N GLY A 156 8.29 -1.13 -14.57
CA GLY A 156 9.50 -1.93 -14.78
C GLY A 156 10.55 -1.83 -13.67
N GLU A 157 10.36 -0.93 -12.71
CA GLU A 157 11.31 -0.69 -11.60
C GLU A 157 10.76 -1.21 -10.26
N THR A 158 9.49 -1.63 -10.22
CA THR A 158 8.84 -2.15 -9.01
C THR A 158 9.14 -3.62 -8.80
N PHE A 159 9.55 -4.01 -7.59
CA PHE A 159 9.78 -5.40 -7.24
C PHE A 159 9.50 -5.66 -5.76
N LEU A 160 9.35 -6.94 -5.38
CA LEU A 160 9.13 -7.42 -4.02
C LEU A 160 10.16 -8.50 -3.70
N ASP A 161 10.92 -8.29 -2.64
CA ASP A 161 11.83 -9.30 -2.12
C ASP A 161 11.08 -10.32 -1.25
N VAL A 162 11.17 -11.60 -1.60
CA VAL A 162 10.68 -12.70 -0.77
C VAL A 162 11.67 -12.92 0.36
N ASN A 163 11.42 -12.32 1.51
CA ASN A 163 12.28 -12.31 2.67
C ASN A 163 11.55 -12.77 3.93
N GLY A 164 12.24 -13.54 4.80
CA GLY A 164 11.75 -14.09 6.04
C GLY A 164 11.99 -15.58 6.14
N ALA A 165 11.85 -16.16 7.34
CA ALA A 165 11.89 -17.61 7.59
C ALA A 165 10.47 -18.21 7.61
N THR A 166 9.47 -17.41 7.94
CA THR A 166 8.07 -17.82 8.07
C THR A 166 7.14 -16.99 7.18
N MET A 167 5.93 -17.47 6.95
CA MET A 167 4.90 -16.72 6.19
C MET A 167 4.46 -15.44 6.92
N ASP A 168 4.53 -15.37 8.25
CA ASP A 168 4.28 -14.15 9.01
C ASP A 168 5.36 -13.09 8.75
N GLU A 169 6.63 -13.48 8.73
CA GLU A 169 7.75 -12.59 8.43
C GLU A 169 7.72 -12.13 6.98
N LEU A 170 7.38 -13.00 6.02
CA LEU A 170 7.16 -12.61 4.64
C LEU A 170 6.10 -11.51 4.52
N TRP A 171 4.96 -11.69 5.20
CA TRP A 171 3.90 -10.68 5.20
C TRP A 171 4.36 -9.36 5.84
N ALA A 172 5.06 -9.44 6.97
CA ALA A 172 5.62 -8.26 7.64
C ALA A 172 6.65 -7.55 6.74
N SER A 173 7.52 -8.31 6.04
CA SER A 173 8.48 -7.77 5.08
C SER A 173 7.78 -7.08 3.90
N PHE A 174 6.75 -7.68 3.30
CA PHE A 174 6.00 -7.03 2.23
C PHE A 174 5.29 -5.74 2.69
N CYS A 175 4.77 -5.73 3.92
CA CYS A 175 4.25 -4.50 4.51
C CYS A 175 5.36 -3.45 4.69
N SER A 176 6.54 -3.85 5.17
CA SER A 176 7.68 -2.95 5.34
C SER A 176 8.18 -2.40 4.00
N GLN A 177 8.30 -3.24 2.99
CA GLN A 177 8.69 -2.82 1.63
C GLN A 177 7.70 -1.81 1.06
N THR A 178 6.39 -2.09 1.20
CA THR A 178 5.34 -1.19 0.70
C THR A 178 5.32 0.15 1.43
N ILE A 179 5.47 0.16 2.76
CA ILE A 179 5.21 1.36 3.58
C ILE A 179 6.49 2.18 3.79
N LEU A 180 7.62 1.47 3.96
CA LEU A 180 8.91 2.06 4.36
C LEU A 180 10.01 1.89 3.30
N GLY A 181 9.74 1.21 2.18
CA GLY A 181 10.75 0.91 1.17
C GLY A 181 11.90 0.02 1.68
N SER A 182 11.66 -0.81 2.70
CA SER A 182 12.69 -1.62 3.36
C SER A 182 12.25 -3.06 3.55
N VAL A 183 13.13 -4.02 3.28
CA VAL A 183 12.88 -5.44 3.53
C VAL A 183 12.89 -5.81 5.01
N ASP A 184 13.58 -5.01 5.83
CA ASP A 184 13.61 -5.19 7.28
C ASP A 184 12.25 -4.93 7.90
N CYS A 185 11.71 -5.92 8.59
CA CYS A 185 10.40 -5.86 9.24
C CYS A 185 10.48 -5.86 10.78
N ASN A 186 11.69 -5.74 11.35
CA ASN A 186 11.85 -5.62 12.80
C ASN A 186 11.19 -4.33 13.29
N ASP A 187 10.49 -4.41 14.42
CA ASP A 187 9.78 -3.28 15.04
C ASP A 187 8.92 -2.45 14.05
N LEU A 188 8.32 -3.14 13.06
CA LEU A 188 7.62 -2.50 11.95
C LEU A 188 6.59 -1.47 12.40
N ASP A 189 5.81 -1.76 13.44
CA ASP A 189 4.77 -0.84 13.93
C ASP A 189 5.38 0.44 14.51
N ALA A 190 6.46 0.33 15.25
CA ALA A 190 7.18 1.49 15.81
C ALA A 190 7.82 2.33 14.69
N ARG A 191 8.38 1.69 13.68
CA ARG A 191 8.98 2.35 12.51
C ARG A 191 7.92 3.07 11.67
N ILE A 192 6.76 2.46 11.44
CA ILE A 192 5.64 3.12 10.74
C ILE A 192 5.18 4.34 11.53
N ALA A 193 4.96 4.21 12.84
CA ALA A 193 4.53 5.33 13.68
C ALA A 193 5.55 6.48 13.67
N ARG A 194 6.87 6.16 13.70
CA ARG A 194 7.94 7.16 13.60
C ARG A 194 7.90 7.88 12.26
N GLU A 195 7.78 7.15 11.16
CA GLU A 195 7.74 7.72 9.82
C GLU A 195 6.52 8.62 9.61
N GLU A 196 5.36 8.22 10.14
CA GLU A 196 4.16 9.05 10.11
C GLU A 196 4.33 10.33 10.90
N HIS A 197 4.91 10.23 12.09
CA HIS A 197 5.18 11.41 12.90
C HIS A 197 6.19 12.37 12.24
N ILE A 198 7.21 11.85 11.56
CA ILE A 198 8.13 12.64 10.74
C ILE A 198 7.36 13.40 9.65
N ARG A 199 6.49 12.72 8.88
CA ARG A 199 5.69 13.36 7.82
C ARG A 199 4.74 14.43 8.35
N GLU A 200 4.11 14.19 9.50
CA GLU A 200 3.24 15.17 10.16
C GLU A 200 4.04 16.41 10.60
N LEU A 201 5.24 16.21 11.14
CA LEU A 201 6.14 17.30 11.54
C LEU A 201 6.63 18.08 10.31
N GLU A 202 7.02 17.41 9.24
CA GLU A 202 7.41 18.07 7.98
C GLU A 202 6.29 18.95 7.42
N ALA A 203 5.06 18.43 7.37
CA ALA A 203 3.90 19.21 6.95
C ALA A 203 3.64 20.41 7.86
N THR A 204 3.81 20.22 9.19
CA THR A 204 3.67 21.28 10.19
C THR A 204 4.75 22.35 10.01
N VAL A 205 6.01 21.96 9.82
CA VAL A 205 7.13 22.86 9.55
C VAL A 205 6.89 23.67 8.27
N ALA A 206 6.45 23.01 7.18
CA ALA A 206 6.14 23.69 5.93
C ALA A 206 5.02 24.74 6.11
N LYS A 207 3.93 24.39 6.79
CA LYS A 207 2.82 25.28 7.11
C LYS A 207 3.27 26.46 7.95
N LEU A 208 3.94 26.21 9.08
CA LEU A 208 4.40 27.26 9.98
C LEU A 208 5.43 28.18 9.32
N SER A 209 6.29 27.67 8.43
CA SER A 209 7.23 28.47 7.65
C SER A 209 6.50 29.43 6.71
N ALA A 210 5.48 28.97 6.01
CA ALA A 210 4.64 29.80 5.15
C ALA A 210 3.86 30.85 5.95
N ASP A 211 3.31 30.47 7.12
CA ASP A 211 2.58 31.39 8.00
C ASP A 211 3.49 32.46 8.58
N HIS A 212 4.71 32.08 9.00
CA HIS A 212 5.73 33.03 9.49
C HIS A 212 6.13 34.05 8.43
N ALA A 213 6.29 33.63 7.17
CA ALA A 213 6.61 34.54 6.08
C ALA A 213 5.47 35.54 5.77
N ARG A 214 4.21 35.14 5.97
CA ARG A 214 3.01 35.96 5.74
C ARG A 214 2.63 36.85 6.91
N ALA A 215 3.12 36.58 8.13
CA ALA A 215 2.74 37.28 9.35
C ALA A 215 3.26 38.76 9.33
N LYS A 216 2.34 39.71 9.38
CA LYS A 216 2.63 41.16 9.42
C LYS A 216 2.76 41.68 10.86
N ASN A 217 2.05 41.07 11.80
CA ASN A 217 2.08 41.49 13.21
C ASN A 217 3.33 40.87 13.90
N PRO A 218 4.21 41.67 14.56
CA PRO A 218 5.41 41.19 15.21
C PRO A 218 5.14 40.12 16.32
N ASN A 219 4.10 40.31 17.12
CA ASN A 219 3.76 39.38 18.18
C ASN A 219 3.33 38.03 17.61
N GLN A 220 2.45 38.03 16.63
CA GLN A 220 2.03 36.82 15.93
C GLN A 220 3.21 36.12 15.24
N ARG A 221 4.10 36.90 14.63
CA ARG A 221 5.32 36.35 13.99
C ARG A 221 6.23 35.65 14.98
N ASN A 222 6.42 36.22 16.18
CA ASN A 222 7.22 35.61 17.23
C ASN A 222 6.60 34.34 17.78
N GLU A 223 5.27 34.29 17.96
CA GLU A 223 4.56 33.07 18.36
C GLU A 223 4.70 31.93 17.32
N ILE A 224 4.54 32.28 16.03
CA ILE A 224 4.72 31.31 14.95
C ILE A 224 6.17 30.81 14.90
N TYR A 225 7.14 31.73 15.07
CA TYR A 225 8.56 31.38 15.12
C TYR A 225 8.89 30.38 16.25
N ALA A 226 8.36 30.60 17.45
CA ALA A 226 8.55 29.69 18.58
C ALA A 226 8.00 28.27 18.29
N LYS A 227 6.81 28.18 17.70
CA LYS A 227 6.20 26.91 17.27
C LYS A 227 7.01 26.23 16.16
N LEU A 228 7.47 26.99 15.19
CA LEU A 228 8.30 26.50 14.09
C LEU A 228 9.63 25.95 14.60
N HIS A 229 10.28 26.66 15.52
CA HIS A 229 11.55 26.23 16.12
C HIS A 229 11.37 24.91 16.89
N LYS A 230 10.29 24.78 17.67
CA LYS A 230 9.97 23.55 18.40
C LYS A 230 9.76 22.37 17.42
N ALA A 231 8.94 22.55 16.39
CA ALA A 231 8.69 21.50 15.41
C ALA A 231 9.96 21.09 14.64
N LYS A 232 10.83 22.03 14.29
CA LYS A 232 12.13 21.73 13.64
C LYS A 232 13.06 20.94 14.55
N ASN A 233 13.13 21.27 15.83
CA ASN A 233 13.97 20.56 16.78
C ASN A 233 13.48 19.12 17.00
N GLU A 234 12.16 18.94 17.11
CA GLU A 234 11.54 17.62 17.24
C GLU A 234 11.81 16.77 15.98
N LEU A 235 11.64 17.34 14.80
CA LEU A 235 11.96 16.69 13.52
C LEU A 235 13.45 16.29 13.47
N ALA A 236 14.37 17.19 13.84
CA ALA A 236 15.80 16.90 13.85
C ALA A 236 16.18 15.75 14.81
N THR A 237 15.47 15.63 15.93
CA THR A 237 15.70 14.52 16.89
C THR A 237 15.22 13.17 16.33
N LEU A 238 14.15 13.18 15.52
CA LEU A 238 13.60 11.96 14.93
C LEU A 238 14.37 11.50 13.69
N THR A 239 15.08 12.39 13.01
CA THR A 239 15.81 12.08 11.76
C THR A 239 17.29 11.75 11.98
N GLN A 240 17.78 11.79 13.23
CA GLN A 240 19.10 11.30 13.64
C GLN A 240 19.05 9.80 13.93
#